data_9198401cd6d2c931f3dd1dd393c00c1f
#
_entry.id   9198401cd6d2c931f3dd1dd393c00c1f
#
_cell.length_a   1.000
_cell.length_b   1.000
_cell.length_c   1.000
_cell.angle_alpha   90.00
_cell.angle_beta   90.00
_cell.angle_gamma   90.00
#
_symmetry.space_group_name_H-M   'P 1'
#
loop_
_entity.id
_entity.type
_entity.pdbx_description
1 polymer ?
#
loop_
_entity_poly.entity_id
_entity_poly.type
_entity_poly.pdbx_seq_one_letter_code
_entity_poly.pdbx_strand_id
1 'polypeptide(L)'
;MWESPAVLRIMAFGTTFWTMTSLARQDALVTFSSHSMSFRAIVDAGYHDRRIVSEDSRIFYQCLLAYNGNYEVTPMYLPVSMDTVRDDRWWKSVKNLYAQQRRWAWGVEHIPYLISEFRKKGKLIPFWKKFKWVFIEWEGKWSWALVALIITILGRLPM
;
A
#
# COMPACT_ATOMS: atom_id res chain seq x y z
N MET A 1 8.90 -16.63 12.27
CA MET A 1 7.64 -16.01 12.73
C MET A 1 7.21 -16.45 14.13
N TRP A 2 7.16 -17.73 14.44
CA TRP A 2 6.66 -18.24 15.75
C TRP A 2 7.47 -17.78 16.97
N GLU A 3 8.74 -17.53 16.81
CA GLU A 3 9.63 -17.00 17.87
C GLU A 3 9.51 -15.48 18.08
N SER A 4 8.76 -14.80 17.25
CA SER A 4 8.58 -13.35 17.37
C SER A 4 7.55 -13.00 18.46
N PRO A 5 7.66 -11.83 19.10
CA PRO A 5 6.66 -11.32 20.03
C PRO A 5 5.23 -11.36 19.46
N ALA A 6 4.23 -11.60 20.30
CA ALA A 6 2.83 -11.75 19.87
C ALA A 6 2.34 -10.56 19.01
N VAL A 7 2.71 -9.33 19.37
CA VAL A 7 2.34 -8.12 18.62
C VAL A 7 2.85 -8.17 17.17
N LEU A 8 4.09 -8.62 16.96
CA LEU A 8 4.66 -8.74 15.62
C LEU A 8 3.95 -9.86 14.82
N ARG A 9 3.59 -10.96 15.48
CA ARG A 9 2.85 -12.07 14.84
C ARG A 9 1.46 -11.62 14.37
N ILE A 10 0.74 -10.87 15.21
CA ILE A 10 -0.57 -10.31 14.86
C ILE A 10 -0.46 -9.37 13.65
N MET A 11 0.53 -8.48 13.66
CA MET A 11 0.75 -7.57 12.53
C MET A 11 1.17 -8.30 11.25
N ALA A 12 2.03 -9.31 11.34
CA ALA A 12 2.42 -10.12 10.18
C ALA A 12 1.22 -10.89 9.61
N PHE A 13 0.35 -11.43 10.46
CA PHE A 13 -0.89 -12.08 10.03
C PHE A 13 -1.83 -11.07 9.34
N GLY A 14 -2.03 -9.90 9.94
CA GLY A 14 -2.83 -8.82 9.34
C GLY A 14 -2.30 -8.38 7.98
N THR A 15 -0.98 -8.23 7.83
CA THR A 15 -0.34 -7.89 6.55
C THR A 15 -0.54 -8.99 5.50
N THR A 16 -0.40 -10.26 5.89
CA THR A 16 -0.66 -11.40 5.01
C THR A 16 -2.11 -11.43 4.54
N PHE A 17 -3.05 -11.26 5.47
CA PHE A 17 -4.48 -11.21 5.15
C PHE A 17 -4.81 -10.05 4.20
N TRP A 18 -4.28 -8.86 4.47
CA TRP A 18 -4.43 -7.70 3.61
C TRP A 18 -3.88 -7.96 2.21
N THR A 19 -2.69 -8.57 2.10
CA THR A 19 -2.10 -8.93 0.80
C THR A 19 -2.99 -9.90 0.03
N MET A 20 -3.51 -10.94 0.70
CA MET A 20 -4.41 -11.90 0.06
C MET A 20 -5.70 -11.25 -0.46
N THR A 21 -6.32 -10.37 0.33
CA THR A 21 -7.52 -9.63 -0.10
C THR A 21 -7.22 -8.67 -1.25
N SER A 22 -6.05 -8.04 -1.25
CA SER A 22 -5.61 -7.17 -2.34
C SER A 22 -5.40 -7.95 -3.65
N LEU A 23 -4.80 -9.14 -3.58
CA LEU A 23 -4.63 -10.03 -4.74
C LEU A 23 -5.97 -10.52 -5.32
N ALA A 24 -7.00 -10.65 -4.50
CA ALA A 24 -8.35 -10.98 -4.94
C ALA A 24 -9.05 -9.82 -5.67
N ARG A 25 -8.59 -8.58 -5.47
CA ARG A 25 -9.13 -7.36 -6.10
C ARG A 25 -8.16 -6.79 -7.13
N GLN A 26 -7.96 -7.50 -8.21
CA GLN A 26 -7.00 -7.13 -9.28
C GLN A 26 -7.26 -5.73 -9.85
N ASP A 27 -8.52 -5.31 -9.91
CA ASP A 27 -8.95 -4.01 -10.41
C ASP A 27 -8.52 -2.82 -9.52
N ALA A 28 -8.10 -3.10 -8.29
CA ALA A 28 -7.63 -2.13 -7.31
C ALA A 28 -6.18 -2.40 -6.84
N LEU A 29 -5.50 -3.36 -7.48
CA LEU A 29 -4.16 -3.76 -7.08
C LEU A 29 -3.14 -2.70 -7.45
N VAL A 30 -2.30 -2.33 -6.49
CA VAL A 30 -1.13 -1.46 -6.67
C VAL A 30 0.14 -2.23 -6.38
N THR A 31 1.28 -1.73 -6.84
CA THR A 31 2.59 -2.32 -6.53
C THR A 31 2.99 -2.05 -5.08
N PHE A 32 3.72 -2.98 -4.50
CA PHE A 32 4.39 -2.84 -3.21
C PHE A 32 5.74 -3.58 -3.29
N SER A 33 6.51 -3.67 -2.23
CA SER A 33 7.91 -4.12 -2.23
C SER A 33 8.23 -5.36 -3.08
N SER A 34 7.30 -6.30 -3.19
CA SER A 34 7.44 -7.53 -3.99
C SER A 34 6.79 -7.38 -5.36
N HIS A 35 7.34 -6.55 -6.23
CA HIS A 35 6.83 -6.37 -7.58
C HIS A 35 7.92 -6.51 -8.64
N SER A 36 7.48 -6.78 -9.86
CA SER A 36 8.30 -6.78 -11.07
C SER A 36 7.61 -5.92 -12.12
N MET A 37 8.37 -5.24 -12.95
CA MET A 37 7.84 -4.43 -14.04
C MET A 37 8.81 -4.36 -15.21
N SER A 38 8.31 -4.01 -16.40
CA SER A 38 9.18 -3.87 -17.55
C SER A 38 10.09 -2.66 -17.42
N PHE A 39 11.32 -2.78 -17.89
CA PHE A 39 12.27 -1.66 -17.92
C PHE A 39 11.72 -0.44 -18.68
N ARG A 40 10.98 -0.69 -19.77
CA ARG A 40 10.32 0.37 -20.54
C ARG A 40 9.33 1.15 -19.67
N ALA A 41 8.50 0.47 -18.88
CA ALA A 41 7.55 1.15 -17.99
C ALA A 41 8.27 2.01 -16.94
N ILE A 42 9.41 1.57 -16.41
CA ILE A 42 10.23 2.35 -15.49
C ILE A 42 10.74 3.63 -16.16
N VAL A 43 11.23 3.53 -17.39
CA VAL A 43 11.75 4.68 -18.16
C VAL A 43 10.61 5.66 -18.49
N ASP A 44 9.49 5.15 -19.02
CA ASP A 44 8.33 5.96 -19.39
C ASP A 44 7.69 6.68 -18.18
N ALA A 45 7.77 6.06 -17.00
CA ALA A 45 7.30 6.64 -15.73
C ALA A 45 8.29 7.65 -15.12
N GLY A 46 9.51 7.77 -15.64
CA GLY A 46 10.55 8.67 -15.13
C GLY A 46 11.30 8.13 -13.91
N TYR A 47 11.37 6.81 -13.76
CA TYR A 47 11.99 6.09 -12.66
C TYR A 47 11.26 6.27 -11.31
N HIS A 48 11.75 5.58 -10.27
CA HIS A 48 11.22 5.72 -8.91
C HIS A 48 11.49 7.12 -8.33
N ASP A 49 10.50 7.71 -7.71
CA ASP A 49 10.66 9.01 -7.04
C ASP A 49 11.45 8.82 -5.74
N ARG A 50 12.69 9.33 -5.71
CA ARG A 50 13.59 9.21 -4.56
C ARG A 50 13.23 10.12 -3.38
N ARG A 51 12.25 11.02 -3.54
CA ARG A 51 11.86 12.00 -2.52
C ARG A 51 10.82 11.46 -1.55
N ILE A 52 10.31 10.25 -1.79
CA ILE A 52 9.23 9.65 -1.02
C ILE A 52 9.67 8.30 -0.42
N VAL A 53 9.01 7.93 0.66
CA VAL A 53 9.30 6.68 1.39
C VAL A 53 8.52 5.50 0.81
N SER A 54 7.39 5.75 0.16
CA SER A 54 6.49 4.76 -0.46
C SER A 54 6.67 4.71 -1.98
N GLU A 55 7.93 4.65 -2.42
CA GLU A 55 8.31 4.64 -3.84
C GLU A 55 7.78 3.43 -4.59
N ASP A 56 7.64 2.30 -3.90
CA ASP A 56 7.13 1.03 -4.42
C ASP A 56 5.66 1.10 -4.85
N SER A 57 4.82 1.82 -4.14
CA SER A 57 3.44 2.10 -4.56
C SER A 57 3.36 3.34 -5.47
N ARG A 58 4.24 4.32 -5.28
CA ARG A 58 4.28 5.52 -6.13
C ARG A 58 4.55 5.19 -7.59
N ILE A 59 5.42 4.23 -7.89
CA ILE A 59 5.76 3.85 -9.27
C ILE A 59 4.53 3.36 -10.05
N PHE A 60 3.59 2.67 -9.39
CA PHE A 60 2.32 2.32 -10.03
C PHE A 60 1.56 3.56 -10.52
N TYR A 61 1.42 4.58 -9.67
CA TYR A 61 0.73 5.83 -10.04
C TYR A 61 1.48 6.63 -11.11
N GLN A 62 2.80 6.61 -11.11
CA GLN A 62 3.60 7.20 -12.18
C GLN A 62 3.33 6.51 -13.52
N CYS A 63 3.31 5.17 -13.55
CA CYS A 63 2.95 4.41 -14.74
C CYS A 63 1.50 4.66 -15.18
N LEU A 64 0.55 4.67 -14.24
CA LEU A 64 -0.86 4.98 -14.52
C LEU A 64 -1.02 6.35 -15.19
N LEU A 65 -0.25 7.34 -14.75
CA LEU A 65 -0.22 8.67 -15.33
C LEU A 65 0.49 8.70 -16.69
N ALA A 66 1.62 8.03 -16.83
CA ALA A 66 2.37 7.95 -18.07
C ALA A 66 1.52 7.33 -19.19
N TYR A 67 0.79 6.28 -18.89
CA TYR A 67 -0.09 5.57 -19.83
C TYR A 67 -1.55 6.07 -19.84
N ASN A 68 -1.81 7.28 -19.34
CA ASN A 68 -3.12 7.93 -19.35
C ASN A 68 -4.24 7.07 -18.76
N GLY A 69 -3.95 6.39 -17.67
CA GLY A 69 -4.91 5.54 -16.97
C GLY A 69 -5.01 4.10 -17.51
N ASN A 70 -4.18 3.72 -18.47
CA ASN A 70 -4.16 2.38 -19.04
C ASN A 70 -2.92 1.59 -18.55
N TYR A 71 -2.89 1.36 -17.24
CA TYR A 71 -1.85 0.56 -16.58
C TYR A 71 -2.48 -0.27 -15.47
N GLU A 72 -2.14 -1.54 -15.41
CA GLU A 72 -2.70 -2.50 -14.47
C GLU A 72 -1.59 -3.36 -13.87
N VAL A 73 -1.84 -3.92 -12.70
CA VAL A 73 -0.95 -4.88 -12.02
C VAL A 73 -1.57 -6.26 -12.12
N THR A 74 -0.82 -7.21 -12.65
CA THR A 74 -1.21 -8.61 -12.68
C THR A 74 -0.65 -9.33 -11.46
N PRO A 75 -1.47 -9.97 -10.62
CA PRO A 75 -0.99 -10.68 -9.45
C PRO A 75 -0.23 -11.93 -9.85
N MET A 76 0.92 -12.14 -9.21
CA MET A 76 1.65 -13.40 -9.27
C MET A 76 1.38 -14.16 -7.98
N TYR A 77 0.65 -15.28 -8.06
CA TYR A 77 0.30 -16.10 -6.89
C TYR A 77 1.47 -16.99 -6.43
N LEU A 78 2.61 -16.34 -6.18
CA LEU A 78 3.80 -17.02 -5.67
C LEU A 78 4.00 -16.68 -4.19
N PRO A 79 4.33 -17.66 -3.35
CA PRO A 79 4.62 -17.40 -1.95
C PRO A 79 5.90 -16.56 -1.83
N VAL A 80 5.81 -15.48 -1.04
CA VAL A 80 6.95 -14.62 -0.72
C VAL A 80 7.18 -14.67 0.78
N SER A 81 8.38 -15.07 1.20
CA SER A 81 8.78 -15.04 2.59
C SER A 81 9.32 -13.66 2.96
N MET A 82 8.81 -13.10 4.05
CA MET A 82 9.27 -11.83 4.61
C MET A 82 9.61 -11.99 6.08
N ASP A 83 10.70 -11.36 6.51
CA ASP A 83 11.07 -11.32 7.90
C ASP A 83 10.28 -10.26 8.67
N THR A 84 10.00 -10.53 9.94
CA THR A 84 9.43 -9.56 10.85
C THR A 84 10.52 -8.60 11.34
N VAL A 85 10.13 -7.39 11.75
CA VAL A 85 11.05 -6.37 12.34
C VAL A 85 11.46 -6.73 13.77
N ARG A 86 11.83 -8.01 13.99
CA ARG A 86 12.26 -8.53 15.28
C ARG A 86 13.63 -7.97 15.67
N ASP A 87 13.80 -7.75 16.96
CA ASP A 87 15.08 -7.41 17.61
C ASP A 87 15.25 -8.30 18.86
N ASP A 88 16.44 -8.33 19.41
CA ASP A 88 16.77 -9.12 20.61
C ASP A 88 15.94 -8.73 21.84
N ARG A 89 15.51 -7.46 21.92
CA ARG A 89 14.71 -6.93 23.02
C ARG A 89 13.26 -6.70 22.56
N TRP A 90 12.31 -7.15 23.36
CA TRP A 90 10.88 -6.99 23.08
C TRP A 90 10.47 -5.53 22.79
N TRP A 91 10.86 -4.59 23.64
CA TRP A 91 10.55 -3.17 23.46
C TRP A 91 11.16 -2.58 22.19
N LYS A 92 12.34 -3.05 21.81
CA LYS A 92 13.00 -2.60 20.58
C LYS A 92 12.26 -3.13 19.34
N SER A 93 11.79 -4.38 19.41
CA SER A 93 10.92 -4.95 18.38
C SER A 93 9.61 -4.14 18.19
N VAL A 94 8.96 -3.75 19.30
CA VAL A 94 7.75 -2.91 19.24
C VAL A 94 8.05 -1.52 18.67
N LYS A 95 9.16 -0.90 19.06
CA LYS A 95 9.62 0.37 18.48
C LYS A 95 9.88 0.27 16.98
N ASN A 96 10.53 -0.79 16.55
CA ASN A 96 10.81 -1.03 15.13
C ASN A 96 9.51 -1.23 14.34
N LEU A 97 8.57 -1.98 14.91
CA LEU A 97 7.23 -2.14 14.33
C LEU A 97 6.52 -0.78 14.18
N TYR A 98 6.49 0.02 15.25
CA TYR A 98 5.90 1.36 15.18
C TYR A 98 6.55 2.24 14.12
N ALA A 99 7.88 2.24 14.04
CA ALA A 99 8.62 2.98 13.04
C ALA A 99 8.28 2.53 11.61
N GLN A 100 8.10 1.21 11.40
CA GLN A 100 7.66 0.65 10.11
C GLN A 100 6.23 1.11 9.77
N GLN A 101 5.28 0.98 10.71
CA GLN A 101 3.89 1.42 10.48
C GLN A 101 3.81 2.92 10.20
N ARG A 102 4.58 3.72 10.92
CA ARG A 102 4.68 5.16 10.68
C ARG A 102 5.20 5.48 9.27
N ARG A 103 6.19 4.74 8.76
CA ARG A 103 6.66 4.90 7.37
C ARG A 103 5.56 4.58 6.36
N TRP A 104 4.80 3.50 6.58
CA TRP A 104 3.69 3.13 5.69
C TRP A 104 2.55 4.16 5.72
N ALA A 105 2.33 4.82 6.85
CA ALA A 105 1.35 5.90 6.96
C ALA A 105 1.66 7.08 6.03
N TRP A 106 2.93 7.33 5.71
CA TRP A 106 3.32 8.37 4.75
C TRP A 106 2.77 8.13 3.34
N GLY A 107 2.33 6.92 3.00
CA GLY A 107 1.65 6.64 1.74
C GLY A 107 0.38 7.47 1.51
N VAL A 108 -0.15 8.16 2.53
CA VAL A 108 -1.25 9.12 2.39
C VAL A 108 -0.92 10.26 1.40
N GLU A 109 0.36 10.56 1.18
CA GLU A 109 0.82 11.56 0.21
C GLU A 109 0.49 11.22 -1.26
N HIS A 110 0.09 9.97 -1.55
CA HIS A 110 -0.39 9.60 -2.88
C HIS A 110 -1.69 10.33 -3.24
N ILE A 111 -2.54 10.64 -2.26
CA ILE A 111 -3.82 11.33 -2.49
C ILE A 111 -3.61 12.73 -3.10
N PRO A 112 -2.91 13.67 -2.45
CA PRO A 112 -2.66 14.99 -3.04
C PRO A 112 -1.84 14.91 -4.33
N TYR A 113 -0.92 13.97 -4.45
CA TYR A 113 -0.19 13.73 -5.68
C TYR A 113 -1.13 13.38 -6.84
N LEU A 114 -1.99 12.37 -6.66
CA LEU A 114 -2.95 11.95 -7.68
C LEU A 114 -3.89 13.10 -8.07
N ILE A 115 -4.43 13.83 -7.11
CA ILE A 115 -5.30 14.96 -7.38
C ILE A 115 -4.59 16.02 -8.23
N SER A 116 -3.35 16.36 -7.88
CA SER A 116 -2.55 17.32 -8.61
C SER A 116 -2.26 16.87 -10.05
N GLU A 117 -1.77 15.65 -10.21
CA GLU A 117 -1.41 15.12 -11.53
C GLU A 117 -2.64 14.86 -12.42
N PHE A 118 -3.76 14.40 -11.84
CA PHE A 118 -5.00 14.25 -12.60
C PHE A 118 -5.60 15.58 -13.08
N ARG A 119 -5.37 16.68 -12.35
CA ARG A 119 -5.73 18.01 -12.83
C ARG A 119 -4.89 18.41 -14.06
N LYS A 120 -3.58 18.15 -14.02
CA LYS A 120 -2.65 18.45 -15.15
C LYS A 120 -3.00 17.62 -16.40
N LYS A 121 -3.35 16.33 -16.22
CA LYS A 121 -3.73 15.43 -17.33
C LYS A 121 -5.09 15.79 -17.98
N GLY A 122 -5.91 16.62 -17.34
CA GLY A 122 -7.17 17.08 -17.89
C GLY A 122 -8.07 15.95 -18.39
N LYS A 123 -8.49 16.00 -19.67
CA LYS A 123 -9.40 15.00 -20.28
C LYS A 123 -8.71 13.72 -20.74
N LEU A 124 -7.37 13.61 -20.69
CA LEU A 124 -6.64 12.42 -21.14
C LEU A 124 -6.98 11.18 -20.31
N ILE A 125 -7.34 11.36 -19.05
CA ILE A 125 -7.78 10.28 -18.18
C ILE A 125 -9.27 10.51 -17.87
N PRO A 126 -10.16 9.53 -18.08
CA PRO A 126 -11.58 9.63 -17.76
C PRO A 126 -11.83 9.96 -16.29
N PHE A 127 -12.85 10.77 -16.02
CA PHE A 127 -13.20 11.21 -14.65
C PHE A 127 -13.37 10.02 -13.69
N TRP A 128 -14.09 8.97 -14.11
CA TRP A 128 -14.32 7.80 -13.27
C TRP A 128 -13.05 7.03 -12.90
N LYS A 129 -12.05 6.98 -13.78
CA LYS A 129 -10.75 6.39 -13.44
C LYS A 129 -10.01 7.24 -12.40
N LYS A 130 -10.05 8.56 -12.52
CA LYS A 130 -9.47 9.48 -11.53
C LYS A 130 -10.15 9.32 -10.17
N PHE A 131 -11.49 9.35 -10.17
CA PHE A 131 -12.29 9.16 -8.96
C PHE A 131 -11.98 7.82 -8.30
N LYS A 132 -11.99 6.72 -9.07
CA LYS A 132 -11.69 5.37 -8.60
C LYS A 132 -10.36 5.34 -7.83
N TRP A 133 -9.28 5.81 -8.42
CA TRP A 133 -7.94 5.72 -7.80
C TRP A 133 -7.77 6.63 -6.59
N VAL A 134 -8.33 7.83 -6.62
CA VAL A 134 -8.32 8.71 -5.44
C VAL A 134 -9.17 8.11 -4.32
N PHE A 135 -10.32 7.53 -4.64
CA PHE A 135 -11.22 6.90 -3.68
C PHE A 135 -10.59 5.65 -3.04
N ILE A 136 -9.96 4.77 -3.84
CA ILE A 136 -9.27 3.57 -3.34
C ILE A 136 -8.17 3.97 -2.33
N GLU A 137 -7.36 4.97 -2.67
CA GLU A 137 -6.32 5.45 -1.75
C GLU A 137 -6.92 6.06 -0.48
N TRP A 138 -7.92 6.89 -0.62
CA TRP A 138 -8.58 7.51 0.53
C TRP A 138 -9.25 6.46 1.43
N GLU A 139 -10.03 5.56 0.86
CA GLU A 139 -10.74 4.48 1.58
C GLU A 139 -9.74 3.57 2.31
N GLY A 140 -8.69 3.13 1.62
CA GLY A 140 -7.68 2.27 2.22
C GLY A 140 -6.98 2.91 3.41
N LYS A 141 -6.60 4.18 3.34
CA LYS A 141 -5.96 4.90 4.46
C LYS A 141 -6.95 5.16 5.61
N TRP A 142 -8.18 5.53 5.28
CA TRP A 142 -9.25 5.72 6.25
C TRP A 142 -9.58 4.43 7.00
N SER A 143 -9.82 3.34 6.27
CA SER A 143 -10.11 2.02 6.85
C SER A 143 -8.97 1.54 7.73
N TRP A 144 -7.72 1.69 7.28
CA TRP A 144 -6.55 1.32 8.06
C TRP A 144 -6.44 2.12 9.38
N ALA A 145 -6.72 3.40 9.35
CA ALA A 145 -6.69 4.24 10.54
C ALA A 145 -7.83 3.90 11.54
N LEU A 146 -9.01 3.54 11.03
CA LEU A 146 -10.18 3.26 11.85
C LEU A 146 -10.27 1.82 12.36
N VAL A 147 -9.68 0.85 11.66
CA VAL A 147 -9.84 -0.58 11.98
C VAL A 147 -9.43 -0.88 13.42
N ALA A 148 -8.38 -0.28 13.92
CA ALA A 148 -7.93 -0.45 15.30
C ALA A 148 -8.96 0.07 16.31
N LEU A 149 -9.60 1.22 16.03
CA LEU A 149 -10.65 1.79 16.87
C LEU A 149 -11.91 0.92 16.84
N ILE A 150 -12.33 0.50 15.65
CA ILE A 150 -13.51 -0.37 15.47
C ILE A 150 -13.33 -1.67 16.23
N ILE A 151 -12.21 -2.37 16.10
CA ILE A 151 -11.94 -3.61 16.81
C ILE A 151 -11.87 -3.38 18.32
N THR A 152 -11.28 -2.28 18.77
CA THR A 152 -11.15 -1.98 20.20
C THR A 152 -12.51 -1.67 20.85
N ILE A 153 -13.38 -0.95 20.16
CA ILE A 153 -14.70 -0.53 20.69
C ILE A 153 -15.73 -1.63 20.48
N LEU A 154 -15.92 -2.07 19.23
CA LEU A 154 -16.98 -3.01 18.86
C LEU A 154 -16.64 -4.46 19.18
N GLY A 155 -15.37 -4.84 19.15
CA GLY A 155 -14.93 -6.20 19.49
C GLY A 155 -15.14 -6.58 20.96
N ARG A 156 -15.56 -5.64 21.82
CA ARG A 156 -15.94 -5.88 23.21
C ARG A 156 -17.45 -5.98 23.43
N LEU A 157 -18.24 -5.70 22.41
CA LEU A 157 -19.68 -5.85 22.50
C LEU A 157 -20.00 -7.35 22.47
N PRO A 158 -20.77 -7.90 23.44
CA PRO A 158 -21.23 -9.28 23.37
C PRO A 158 -22.13 -9.44 22.14
N MET A 159 -21.80 -10.41 21.31
CA MET A 159 -22.67 -10.85 20.19
C MET A 159 -23.78 -11.72 20.74
#